data_037ddf1a8a8055c0fd56e65b06fdb466
#
_entry.id   037ddf1a8a8055c0fd56e65b06fdb466
#
_cell.length_a   1.000
_cell.length_b   1.000
_cell.length_c   1.000
_cell.angle_alpha   90.00
_cell.angle_beta   90.00
_cell.angle_gamma   90.00
#
_symmetry.space_group_name_H-M   'P 1'
#
loop_
_entity.id
_entity.type
_entity.pdbx_description
1 polymer ?
#
loop_
_entity_poly.entity_id
_entity_poly.type
_entity_poly.pdbx_seq_one_letter_code
_entity_poly.pdbx_strand_id
1 'polypeptide(L)'
;GTPGRIYDLVKSGDLAIHKAHTFVVDEADMTMDMGFLDTVDKIAASLPKEVQILVFSATIPQKLQPFLKKYLTNPVMEQIKTSTVIADTIDNWLVSTKGRNKNEQILEMLKGMQPYLAMIFVNTKERADDLHSYLVSNGLKVAKIHGGIPPRERKRIMNQVKKLDFEYIVATDLAARGIDIEGVSHVINDAIPQDLSFFVHRVGRTGRNGLSGTA
;
A
#
# COMPACT_ATOMS: atom_id res chain seq x y z
N GLY A 1 14.07 -1.01 5.34
CA GLY A 1 13.42 -2.22 5.87
C GLY A 1 12.14 -1.88 6.65
N THR A 2 11.35 -2.88 7.03
CA THR A 2 10.20 -2.66 7.92
C THR A 2 10.66 -2.36 9.34
N PRO A 3 9.90 -1.56 10.14
CA PRO A 3 10.31 -1.18 11.49
C PRO A 3 10.67 -2.37 12.39
N GLY A 4 9.83 -3.41 12.41
CA GLY A 4 10.10 -4.62 13.20
C GLY A 4 11.42 -5.29 12.83
N ARG A 5 11.68 -5.47 11.52
CA ARG A 5 12.93 -6.10 11.08
C ARG A 5 14.17 -5.26 11.40
N ILE A 6 14.08 -3.93 11.24
CA ILE A 6 15.19 -3.05 11.62
C ILE A 6 15.44 -3.14 13.12
N TYR A 7 14.40 -3.08 13.93
CA TYR A 7 14.51 -3.17 15.39
C TYR A 7 15.12 -4.50 15.84
N ASP A 8 14.72 -5.63 15.25
CA ASP A 8 15.29 -6.94 15.54
C ASP A 8 16.80 -6.98 15.25
N LEU A 9 17.22 -6.46 14.09
CA LEU A 9 18.63 -6.40 13.70
C LEU A 9 19.46 -5.46 14.59
N VAL A 10 18.87 -4.37 15.05
CA VAL A 10 19.51 -3.46 16.00
C VAL A 10 19.68 -4.15 17.34
N LYS A 11 18.63 -4.84 17.82
CA LYS A 11 18.63 -5.55 19.10
C LYS A 11 19.60 -6.73 19.12
N SER A 12 19.74 -7.46 17.99
CA SER A 12 20.72 -8.55 17.86
C SER A 12 22.16 -8.06 17.66
N GLY A 13 22.36 -6.76 17.40
CA GLY A 13 23.69 -6.20 17.11
C GLY A 13 24.14 -6.36 15.65
N ASP A 14 23.29 -6.96 14.80
CA ASP A 14 23.60 -7.18 13.37
C ASP A 14 23.53 -5.89 12.54
N LEU A 15 22.87 -4.85 13.07
CA LEU A 15 22.77 -3.54 12.44
C LEU A 15 23.31 -2.44 13.36
N ALA A 16 24.45 -1.86 13.00
CA ALA A 16 25.12 -0.81 13.74
C ALA A 16 24.56 0.58 13.41
N ILE A 17 23.45 0.97 14.02
CA ILE A 17 22.79 2.25 13.75
C ILE A 17 23.48 3.46 14.40
N HIS A 18 24.43 3.24 15.32
CA HIS A 18 25.22 4.33 15.93
C HIS A 18 26.12 5.08 14.94
N LYS A 19 26.26 4.58 13.71
CA LYS A 19 26.98 5.25 12.59
C LYS A 19 26.02 5.86 11.57
N ALA A 20 24.72 5.82 11.82
CA ALA A 20 23.75 6.39 10.89
C ALA A 20 23.83 7.94 10.90
N HIS A 21 23.93 8.53 9.72
CA HIS A 21 23.89 9.99 9.54
C HIS A 21 22.50 10.48 9.13
N THR A 22 21.68 9.59 8.58
CA THR A 22 20.34 9.92 8.13
C THR A 22 19.38 8.81 8.52
N PHE A 23 18.22 9.19 9.04
CA PHE A 23 17.10 8.29 9.35
C PHE A 23 15.87 8.76 8.59
N VAL A 24 15.32 7.90 7.77
CA VAL A 24 14.14 8.18 6.95
C VAL A 24 12.96 7.37 7.44
N VAL A 25 11.87 8.07 7.77
CA VAL A 25 10.56 7.46 8.04
C VAL A 25 9.67 7.76 6.84
N ASP A 26 9.45 6.74 6.02
CA ASP A 26 8.60 6.83 4.85
C ASP A 26 7.21 6.25 5.15
N GLU A 27 6.17 6.78 4.52
CA GLU A 27 4.77 6.45 4.78
C GLU A 27 4.46 6.52 6.30
N ALA A 28 4.82 7.65 6.96
CA ALA A 28 4.76 7.75 8.41
C ALA A 28 3.34 7.62 8.98
N ASP A 29 2.32 8.15 8.30
CA ASP A 29 0.90 7.96 8.61
C ASP A 29 0.53 6.47 8.62
N MET A 30 0.94 5.77 7.60
CA MET A 30 0.70 4.34 7.43
C MET A 30 1.43 3.49 8.48
N THR A 31 2.69 3.84 8.76
CA THR A 31 3.51 3.17 9.80
C THR A 31 2.84 3.27 11.17
N MET A 32 2.19 4.39 11.42
CA MET A 32 1.46 4.64 12.66
C MET A 32 0.15 3.86 12.72
N ASP A 33 -0.65 3.86 11.64
CA ASP A 33 -1.91 3.12 11.57
C ASP A 33 -1.72 1.62 11.76
N MET A 34 -0.57 1.10 11.35
CA MET A 34 -0.17 -0.29 11.56
C MET A 34 0.31 -0.58 12.99
N GLY A 35 0.34 0.40 13.89
CA GLY A 35 0.82 0.24 15.26
C GLY A 35 2.35 0.13 15.38
N PHE A 36 3.12 0.51 14.37
CA PHE A 36 4.59 0.46 14.41
C PHE A 36 5.24 1.71 14.98
N LEU A 37 4.46 2.72 15.38
CA LEU A 37 5.01 3.98 15.91
C LEU A 37 5.95 3.74 17.11
N ASP A 38 5.58 2.87 18.05
CA ASP A 38 6.41 2.53 19.20
C ASP A 38 7.74 1.86 18.80
N THR A 39 7.70 1.06 17.73
CA THR A 39 8.92 0.42 17.21
C THR A 39 9.83 1.44 16.54
N VAL A 40 9.26 2.37 15.78
CA VAL A 40 10.00 3.48 15.16
C VAL A 40 10.56 4.40 16.22
N ASP A 41 9.82 4.68 17.29
CA ASP A 41 10.28 5.48 18.44
C ASP A 41 11.50 4.83 19.12
N LYS A 42 11.47 3.52 19.35
CA LYS A 42 12.62 2.77 19.91
C LYS A 42 13.85 2.82 19.01
N ILE A 43 13.67 2.71 17.69
CA ILE A 43 14.77 2.84 16.74
C ILE A 43 15.33 4.26 16.79
N ALA A 44 14.47 5.28 16.70
CA ALA A 44 14.86 6.68 16.72
C ALA A 44 15.61 7.06 18.02
N ALA A 45 15.16 6.54 19.17
CA ALA A 45 15.81 6.75 20.47
C ALA A 45 17.23 6.13 20.56
N SER A 46 17.55 5.17 19.69
CA SER A 46 18.86 4.49 19.65
C SER A 46 19.83 5.11 18.64
N LEU A 47 19.42 6.14 17.92
CA LEU A 47 20.22 6.84 16.92
C LEU A 47 21.18 7.87 17.55
N PRO A 48 22.27 8.25 16.87
CA PRO A 48 23.12 9.36 17.29
C PRO A 48 22.32 10.67 17.40
N LYS A 49 22.75 11.57 18.29
CA LYS A 49 22.12 12.89 18.46
C LYS A 49 22.19 13.78 17.21
N GLU A 50 23.22 13.60 16.41
CA GLU A 50 23.51 14.38 15.20
C GLU A 50 22.84 13.82 13.94
N VAL A 51 21.96 12.78 14.08
CA VAL A 51 21.32 12.17 12.93
C VAL A 51 20.31 13.13 12.29
N GLN A 52 20.38 13.25 10.97
CA GLN A 52 19.33 13.94 10.21
C GLN A 52 18.09 13.04 10.11
N ILE A 53 16.95 13.55 10.55
CA ILE A 53 15.68 12.81 10.46
C ILE A 53 14.82 13.41 9.36
N LEU A 54 14.39 12.58 8.42
CA LEU A 54 13.48 12.90 7.32
C LEU A 54 12.20 12.09 7.50
N VAL A 55 11.06 12.77 7.44
CA VAL A 55 9.74 12.13 7.57
C VAL A 55 8.93 12.44 6.32
N PHE A 56 8.54 11.40 5.61
CA PHE A 56 7.66 11.50 4.45
C PHE A 56 6.29 10.88 4.79
N SER A 57 5.23 11.60 4.47
CA SER A 57 3.87 11.17 4.79
C SER A 57 2.88 11.83 3.84
N ALA A 58 1.85 11.10 3.42
CA ALA A 58 0.76 11.67 2.64
C ALA A 58 -0.12 12.57 3.51
N THR A 59 -0.30 12.21 4.78
CA THR A 59 -1.06 12.97 5.78
C THR A 59 -0.25 13.12 7.07
N ILE A 60 -0.57 14.12 7.88
CA ILE A 60 0.04 14.32 9.21
C ILE A 60 -1.06 14.20 10.27
N PRO A 61 -1.45 12.98 10.66
CA PRO A 61 -2.48 12.78 11.65
C PRO A 61 -2.04 13.22 13.05
N GLN A 62 -3.00 13.58 13.89
CA GLN A 62 -2.70 14.07 15.24
C GLN A 62 -1.82 13.13 16.07
N LYS A 63 -2.00 11.83 15.90
CA LYS A 63 -1.21 10.80 16.60
C LYS A 63 0.29 10.81 16.22
N LEU A 64 0.65 11.34 15.05
CA LEU A 64 2.05 11.47 14.61
C LEU A 64 2.75 12.68 15.26
N GLN A 65 2.00 13.68 15.67
CA GLN A 65 2.53 14.93 16.23
C GLN A 65 3.49 14.75 17.42
N PRO A 66 3.21 13.85 18.41
CA PRO A 66 4.14 13.63 19.53
C PRO A 66 5.50 13.13 19.06
N PHE A 67 5.54 12.19 18.07
CA PHE A 67 6.77 11.69 17.49
C PHE A 67 7.54 12.83 16.79
N LEU A 68 6.87 13.60 15.94
CA LEU A 68 7.49 14.72 15.23
C LEU A 68 8.09 15.73 16.21
N LYS A 69 7.34 16.14 17.25
CA LYS A 69 7.82 17.07 18.26
C LYS A 69 9.00 16.55 19.08
N LYS A 70 9.06 15.23 19.32
CA LYS A 70 10.12 14.59 20.09
C LYS A 70 11.46 14.57 19.36
N TYR A 71 11.43 14.32 18.06
CA TYR A 71 12.65 14.04 17.29
C TYR A 71 13.05 15.14 16.29
N LEU A 72 12.13 16.01 15.91
CA LEU A 72 12.39 17.08 14.97
C LEU A 72 12.53 18.43 15.69
N THR A 73 13.72 19.00 15.68
CA THR A 73 13.99 20.33 16.21
C THR A 73 14.02 21.34 15.08
N ASN A 74 13.12 22.33 15.09
CA ASN A 74 12.97 23.32 14.02
C ASN A 74 12.93 22.71 12.61
N PRO A 75 12.01 21.76 12.33
CA PRO A 75 11.97 21.09 11.06
C PRO A 75 11.62 22.04 9.92
N VAL A 76 12.24 21.85 8.77
CA VAL A 76 11.75 22.41 7.52
C VAL A 76 10.57 21.57 7.07
N MET A 77 9.42 22.21 6.86
CA MET A 77 8.21 21.54 6.39
C MET A 77 7.99 21.92 4.92
N GLU A 78 8.15 20.93 4.06
CA GLU A 78 7.84 21.06 2.64
C GLU A 78 6.50 20.37 2.35
N GLN A 79 5.54 21.12 1.85
CA GLN A 79 4.23 20.59 1.47
C GLN A 79 3.98 20.80 -0.02
N ILE A 80 3.89 19.70 -0.75
CA ILE A 80 3.46 19.74 -2.14
C ILE A 80 1.94 19.94 -2.13
N LYS A 81 1.50 21.15 -2.46
CA LYS A 81 0.08 21.44 -2.62
C LYS A 81 -0.37 20.86 -3.95
N THR A 82 -1.08 19.74 -3.91
CA THR A 82 -1.84 19.26 -5.05
C THR A 82 -3.25 19.82 -4.96
N SER A 83 -3.81 20.26 -6.08
CA SER A 83 -5.20 20.75 -6.17
C SER A 83 -6.21 19.65 -5.83
N THR A 84 -5.80 18.41 -6.00
CA THR A 84 -6.59 17.19 -5.76
C THR A 84 -5.79 16.16 -4.97
N VAL A 85 -6.46 15.47 -4.05
CA VAL A 85 -5.85 14.38 -3.26
C VAL A 85 -5.58 13.16 -4.15
N ILE A 86 -6.34 13.01 -5.24
CA ILE A 86 -6.20 11.99 -6.27
C ILE A 86 -5.68 12.68 -7.51
N ALA A 87 -4.73 12.07 -8.23
CA ALA A 87 -4.18 12.64 -9.46
C ALA A 87 -5.28 12.86 -10.51
N ASP A 88 -5.24 14.00 -11.20
CA ASP A 88 -6.20 14.36 -12.24
C ASP A 88 -6.19 13.39 -13.45
N THR A 89 -5.17 12.56 -13.54
CA THR A 89 -5.03 11.49 -14.55
C THR A 89 -5.86 10.24 -14.25
N ILE A 90 -6.58 10.21 -13.11
CA ILE A 90 -7.34 9.03 -12.68
C ILE A 90 -8.82 9.31 -12.73
N ASP A 91 -9.53 8.59 -13.60
CA ASP A 91 -10.98 8.61 -13.68
C ASP A 91 -11.58 7.75 -12.56
N ASN A 92 -12.40 8.37 -11.70
CA ASN A 92 -13.05 7.68 -10.57
C ASN A 92 -14.51 7.37 -10.89
N TRP A 93 -14.89 6.09 -10.74
CA TRP A 93 -16.23 5.60 -11.01
C TRP A 93 -16.88 5.00 -9.77
N LEU A 94 -18.12 5.33 -9.52
CA LEU A 94 -18.93 4.68 -8.49
C LEU A 94 -19.93 3.73 -9.14
N VAL A 95 -19.77 2.42 -8.85
CA VAL A 95 -20.65 1.38 -9.38
C VAL A 95 -21.63 0.92 -8.30
N SER A 96 -22.93 1.12 -8.55
CA SER A 96 -23.98 0.67 -7.66
C SER A 96 -24.27 -0.83 -7.86
N THR A 97 -24.19 -1.60 -6.79
CA THR A 97 -24.49 -3.04 -6.84
C THR A 97 -25.98 -3.36 -6.89
N LYS A 98 -26.85 -2.45 -6.43
CA LYS A 98 -28.31 -2.63 -6.40
C LYS A 98 -28.77 -4.01 -5.90
N GLY A 99 -28.07 -4.58 -4.90
CA GLY A 99 -28.39 -5.88 -4.33
C GLY A 99 -27.97 -7.11 -5.15
N ARG A 100 -27.26 -6.91 -6.29
CA ARG A 100 -26.71 -8.02 -7.08
C ARG A 100 -25.48 -8.65 -6.38
N ASN A 101 -25.13 -9.86 -6.76
CA ASN A 101 -23.93 -10.53 -6.25
C ASN A 101 -22.67 -9.79 -6.65
N LYS A 102 -21.85 -9.40 -5.67
CA LYS A 102 -20.62 -8.63 -5.93
C LYS A 102 -19.61 -9.36 -6.80
N ASN A 103 -19.45 -10.69 -6.64
CA ASN A 103 -18.51 -11.47 -7.42
C ASN A 103 -18.89 -11.48 -8.89
N GLU A 104 -20.20 -11.65 -9.18
CA GLU A 104 -20.73 -11.58 -10.55
C GLU A 104 -20.51 -10.21 -11.17
N GLN A 105 -20.77 -9.14 -10.44
CA GLN A 105 -20.56 -7.79 -10.94
C GLN A 105 -19.10 -7.47 -11.23
N ILE A 106 -18.17 -7.87 -10.33
CA ILE A 106 -16.75 -7.70 -10.57
C ILE A 106 -16.34 -8.48 -11.82
N LEU A 107 -16.79 -9.73 -11.97
CA LEU A 107 -16.52 -10.54 -13.15
C LEU A 107 -17.02 -9.87 -14.43
N GLU A 108 -18.27 -9.38 -14.45
CA GLU A 108 -18.85 -8.64 -15.57
C GLU A 108 -18.05 -7.39 -15.92
N MET A 109 -17.67 -6.61 -14.91
CA MET A 109 -16.84 -5.41 -15.09
C MET A 109 -15.48 -5.77 -15.71
N LEU A 110 -14.78 -6.77 -15.18
CA LEU A 110 -13.48 -7.18 -15.69
C LEU A 110 -13.55 -7.66 -17.15
N LYS A 111 -14.59 -8.43 -17.50
CA LYS A 111 -14.83 -8.88 -18.87
C LYS A 111 -15.21 -7.74 -19.83
N GLY A 112 -15.95 -6.74 -19.34
CA GLY A 112 -16.36 -5.58 -20.13
C GLY A 112 -15.23 -4.57 -20.36
N MET A 113 -14.44 -4.28 -19.34
CA MET A 113 -13.36 -3.29 -19.40
C MET A 113 -12.07 -3.83 -20.05
N GLN A 114 -11.80 -5.13 -19.95
CA GLN A 114 -10.58 -5.80 -20.44
C GLN A 114 -9.31 -5.02 -20.04
N PRO A 115 -9.08 -4.78 -18.73
CA PRO A 115 -7.94 -3.99 -18.28
C PRO A 115 -6.62 -4.68 -18.65
N TYR A 116 -5.60 -3.88 -18.95
CA TYR A 116 -4.26 -4.42 -19.17
C TYR A 116 -3.72 -5.14 -17.94
N LEU A 117 -3.86 -4.50 -16.77
CA LEU A 117 -3.61 -5.08 -15.45
C LEU A 117 -4.54 -4.39 -14.45
N ALA A 118 -5.38 -5.15 -13.76
CA ALA A 118 -6.24 -4.61 -12.71
C ALA A 118 -5.83 -5.07 -11.32
N MET A 119 -5.86 -4.14 -10.37
CA MET A 119 -5.67 -4.42 -8.95
C MET A 119 -6.99 -4.29 -8.21
N ILE A 120 -7.43 -5.36 -7.56
CA ILE A 120 -8.71 -5.44 -6.85
C ILE A 120 -8.44 -5.47 -5.36
N PHE A 121 -8.80 -4.39 -4.67
CA PHE A 121 -8.61 -4.27 -3.23
C PHE A 121 -9.80 -4.81 -2.45
N VAL A 122 -9.50 -5.65 -1.49
CA VAL A 122 -10.45 -6.23 -0.54
C VAL A 122 -9.99 -5.97 0.89
N ASN A 123 -10.95 -5.95 1.84
CA ASN A 123 -10.63 -5.59 3.23
C ASN A 123 -10.08 -6.77 4.06
N THR A 124 -10.38 -8.03 3.72
CA THR A 124 -9.97 -9.19 4.50
C THR A 124 -9.30 -10.25 3.62
N LYS A 125 -8.50 -11.14 4.24
CA LYS A 125 -7.89 -12.29 3.53
C LYS A 125 -8.93 -13.31 3.08
N GLU A 126 -9.95 -13.55 3.88
CA GLU A 126 -11.06 -14.45 3.55
C GLU A 126 -11.77 -13.96 2.29
N ARG A 127 -12.01 -12.65 2.20
CA ARG A 127 -12.59 -12.04 0.99
C ARG A 127 -11.66 -12.14 -0.21
N ALA A 128 -10.34 -12.03 0.01
CA ALA A 128 -9.36 -12.22 -1.07
C ALA A 128 -9.38 -13.66 -1.59
N ASP A 129 -9.47 -14.65 -0.70
CA ASP A 129 -9.53 -16.06 -1.06
C ASP A 129 -10.82 -16.40 -1.82
N ASP A 130 -11.97 -15.90 -1.35
CA ASP A 130 -13.29 -16.10 -1.97
C ASP A 130 -13.33 -15.50 -3.39
N LEU A 131 -13.00 -14.22 -3.53
CA LEU A 131 -13.02 -13.55 -4.83
C LEU A 131 -12.02 -14.15 -5.81
N HIS A 132 -10.80 -14.46 -5.36
CA HIS A 132 -9.81 -15.13 -6.17
C HIS A 132 -10.33 -16.47 -6.71
N SER A 133 -10.88 -17.32 -5.83
CA SER A 133 -11.41 -18.64 -6.22
C SER A 133 -12.54 -18.51 -7.23
N TYR A 134 -13.44 -17.55 -7.02
CA TYR A 134 -14.53 -17.27 -7.94
C TYR A 134 -14.05 -16.82 -9.31
N LEU A 135 -13.10 -15.88 -9.38
CA LEU A 135 -12.59 -15.38 -10.65
C LEU A 135 -11.79 -16.44 -11.42
N VAL A 136 -10.98 -17.23 -10.72
CA VAL A 136 -10.23 -18.36 -11.32
C VAL A 136 -11.17 -19.42 -11.86
N SER A 137 -12.24 -19.78 -11.14
CA SER A 137 -13.25 -20.75 -11.62
C SER A 137 -14.00 -20.26 -12.86
N ASN A 138 -14.01 -18.95 -13.11
CA ASN A 138 -14.57 -18.33 -14.30
C ASN A 138 -13.53 -18.07 -15.41
N GLY A 139 -12.35 -18.70 -15.32
CA GLY A 139 -11.32 -18.73 -16.38
C GLY A 139 -10.38 -17.53 -16.41
N LEU A 140 -10.40 -16.64 -15.40
CA LEU A 140 -9.50 -15.48 -15.37
C LEU A 140 -8.13 -15.85 -14.78
N LYS A 141 -7.08 -15.19 -15.26
CA LYS A 141 -5.70 -15.30 -14.76
C LYS A 141 -5.50 -14.34 -13.58
N VAL A 142 -5.76 -14.81 -12.38
CA VAL A 142 -5.78 -13.99 -11.16
C VAL A 142 -4.68 -14.40 -10.21
N ALA A 143 -3.90 -13.44 -9.72
CA ALA A 143 -3.04 -13.59 -8.55
C ALA A 143 -3.77 -13.12 -7.29
N LYS A 144 -3.42 -13.66 -6.12
CA LYS A 144 -3.85 -13.11 -4.82
C LYS A 144 -2.67 -12.78 -3.94
N ILE A 145 -2.79 -11.69 -3.17
CA ILE A 145 -1.75 -11.22 -2.26
C ILE A 145 -2.38 -10.74 -0.95
N HIS A 146 -2.17 -11.49 0.12
CA HIS A 146 -2.62 -11.12 1.47
C HIS A 146 -1.64 -11.61 2.54
N GLY A 147 -1.82 -11.18 3.78
CA GLY A 147 -0.89 -11.47 4.89
C GLY A 147 -0.74 -12.94 5.26
N GLY A 148 -1.66 -13.82 4.81
CA GLY A 148 -1.55 -15.27 5.03
C GLY A 148 -0.64 -16.00 4.03
N ILE A 149 -0.16 -15.33 2.99
CA ILE A 149 0.73 -15.95 1.98
C ILE A 149 2.18 -15.94 2.48
N PRO A 150 2.86 -17.10 2.50
CA PRO A 150 4.25 -17.19 2.93
C PRO A 150 5.17 -16.27 2.09
N PRO A 151 6.24 -15.68 2.68
CA PRO A 151 7.10 -14.73 1.97
C PRO A 151 7.75 -15.31 0.69
N ARG A 152 8.09 -16.59 0.69
CA ARG A 152 8.69 -17.27 -0.48
C ARG A 152 7.69 -17.38 -1.63
N GLU A 153 6.45 -17.72 -1.33
CA GLU A 153 5.37 -17.81 -2.31
C GLU A 153 5.00 -16.43 -2.83
N ARG A 154 4.89 -15.44 -1.96
CA ARG A 154 4.67 -14.05 -2.33
C ARG A 154 5.72 -13.54 -3.32
N LYS A 155 7.01 -13.84 -3.09
CA LYS A 155 8.09 -13.49 -4.02
C LYS A 155 7.88 -14.14 -5.40
N ARG A 156 7.43 -15.41 -5.44
CA ARG A 156 7.13 -16.11 -6.69
C ARG A 156 5.98 -15.44 -7.44
N ILE A 157 4.86 -15.16 -6.74
CA ILE A 157 3.70 -14.47 -7.31
C ILE A 157 4.12 -13.10 -7.89
N MET A 158 4.89 -12.32 -7.15
CA MET A 158 5.36 -11.02 -7.61
C MET A 158 6.22 -11.09 -8.87
N ASN A 159 7.07 -12.11 -8.97
CA ASN A 159 7.86 -12.34 -10.19
C ASN A 159 6.98 -12.70 -11.39
N GLN A 160 5.91 -13.45 -11.18
CA GLN A 160 4.94 -13.80 -12.22
C GLN A 160 4.10 -12.59 -12.63
N VAL A 161 3.67 -11.76 -11.68
CA VAL A 161 2.99 -10.49 -11.96
C VAL A 161 3.85 -9.58 -12.84
N LYS A 162 5.15 -9.43 -12.54
CA LYS A 162 6.08 -8.65 -13.35
C LYS A 162 6.28 -9.19 -14.77
N LYS A 163 6.03 -10.47 -14.98
CA LYS A 163 6.07 -11.12 -16.30
C LYS A 163 4.74 -11.07 -17.04
N LEU A 164 3.71 -10.44 -16.43
CA LEU A 164 2.35 -10.39 -16.93
C LEU A 164 1.70 -11.78 -17.12
N ASP A 165 2.10 -12.75 -16.28
CA ASP A 165 1.44 -14.06 -16.24
C ASP A 165 0.01 -13.98 -15.69
N PHE A 166 -0.32 -12.86 -14.99
CA PHE A 166 -1.63 -12.54 -14.44
C PHE A 166 -2.13 -11.21 -15.00
N GLU A 167 -3.42 -11.12 -15.25
CA GLU A 167 -4.12 -9.92 -15.69
C GLU A 167 -4.81 -9.19 -14.53
N TYR A 168 -5.02 -9.92 -13.43
CA TYR A 168 -5.75 -9.44 -12.25
C TYR A 168 -5.02 -9.80 -10.97
N ILE A 169 -5.04 -8.88 -10.00
CA ILE A 169 -4.44 -9.09 -8.68
C ILE A 169 -5.48 -8.76 -7.63
N VAL A 170 -5.89 -9.73 -6.83
CA VAL A 170 -6.71 -9.50 -5.64
C VAL A 170 -5.80 -9.31 -4.43
N ALA A 171 -5.90 -8.18 -3.74
CA ALA A 171 -4.99 -7.85 -2.66
C ALA A 171 -5.70 -7.19 -1.47
N THR A 172 -5.17 -7.43 -0.26
CA THR A 172 -5.47 -6.61 0.90
C THR A 172 -4.51 -5.42 0.99
N ASP A 173 -4.94 -4.32 1.60
CA ASP A 173 -4.12 -3.09 1.73
C ASP A 173 -2.73 -3.37 2.27
N LEU A 174 -2.64 -4.06 3.40
CA LEU A 174 -1.39 -4.38 4.06
C LEU A 174 -0.43 -5.16 3.15
N ALA A 175 -0.97 -6.07 2.35
CA ALA A 175 -0.17 -6.90 1.47
C ALA A 175 0.24 -6.17 0.18
N ALA A 176 -0.55 -5.23 -0.28
CA ALA A 176 -0.27 -4.43 -1.47
C ALA A 176 0.74 -3.29 -1.22
N ARG A 177 1.04 -3.01 0.04
CA ARG A 177 2.01 -1.96 0.42
C ARG A 177 3.44 -2.32 0.03
N GLY A 178 4.18 -1.31 -0.37
CA GLY A 178 5.58 -1.48 -0.80
C GLY A 178 5.73 -2.36 -2.05
N ILE A 179 4.61 -2.76 -2.68
CA ILE A 179 4.66 -3.46 -3.95
C ILE A 179 4.69 -2.40 -5.06
N ASP A 180 5.79 -2.39 -5.77
CA ASP A 180 5.93 -1.63 -6.99
C ASP A 180 5.53 -2.52 -8.17
N ILE A 181 4.32 -2.26 -8.68
CA ILE A 181 3.77 -2.91 -9.87
C ILE A 181 3.54 -1.82 -10.89
N GLU A 182 4.27 -1.88 -11.98
CA GLU A 182 4.07 -1.00 -13.12
C GLU A 182 2.92 -1.50 -13.99
N GLY A 183 2.29 -0.57 -14.71
CA GLY A 183 1.27 -0.90 -15.70
C GLY A 183 -0.12 -1.24 -15.13
N VAL A 184 -0.39 -0.96 -13.86
CA VAL A 184 -1.75 -1.06 -13.33
C VAL A 184 -2.63 -0.01 -14.00
N SER A 185 -3.52 -0.46 -14.88
CA SER A 185 -4.44 0.39 -15.61
C SER A 185 -5.73 0.68 -14.82
N HIS A 186 -6.15 -0.29 -14.00
CA HIS A 186 -7.40 -0.20 -13.25
C HIS A 186 -7.20 -0.59 -11.79
N VAL A 187 -7.85 0.17 -10.91
CA VAL A 187 -7.98 -0.16 -9.49
C VAL A 187 -9.46 -0.37 -9.19
N ILE A 188 -9.80 -1.51 -8.62
CA ILE A 188 -11.17 -1.82 -8.21
C ILE A 188 -11.21 -1.92 -6.69
N ASN A 189 -12.05 -1.15 -6.04
CA ASN A 189 -12.30 -1.23 -4.63
C ASN A 189 -13.56 -2.09 -4.40
N ASP A 190 -13.40 -3.36 -3.99
CA ASP A 190 -14.54 -4.24 -3.63
C ASP A 190 -15.35 -3.65 -2.48
N ALA A 191 -14.68 -2.96 -1.59
CA ALA A 191 -15.31 -2.19 -0.52
C ALA A 191 -14.50 -0.93 -0.22
N ILE A 192 -15.19 0.14 0.18
CA ILE A 192 -14.56 1.35 0.65
C ILE A 192 -13.76 1.00 1.92
N PRO A 193 -12.49 1.40 2.04
CA PRO A 193 -11.71 1.17 3.24
C PRO A 193 -12.28 1.94 4.43
N GLN A 194 -12.06 1.44 5.64
CA GLN A 194 -12.52 2.12 6.86
C GLN A 194 -11.86 3.49 7.05
N ASP A 195 -10.60 3.62 6.65
CA ASP A 195 -9.88 4.88 6.63
C ASP A 195 -9.69 5.34 5.17
N LEU A 196 -10.10 6.58 4.89
CA LEU A 196 -10.03 7.16 3.55
C LEU A 196 -8.60 7.39 3.06
N SER A 197 -7.61 7.45 3.96
CA SER A 197 -6.20 7.51 3.57
C SER A 197 -5.80 6.29 2.74
N PHE A 198 -6.33 5.11 3.07
CA PHE A 198 -6.11 3.89 2.29
C PHE A 198 -6.71 3.98 0.89
N PHE A 199 -7.83 4.69 0.73
CA PHE A 199 -8.42 4.87 -0.60
C PHE A 199 -7.45 5.58 -1.54
N VAL A 200 -6.82 6.66 -1.08
CA VAL A 200 -5.82 7.40 -1.87
C VAL A 200 -4.64 6.51 -2.25
N HIS A 201 -4.13 5.73 -1.29
CA HIS A 201 -3.03 4.79 -1.53
C HIS A 201 -3.41 3.64 -2.49
N ARG A 202 -4.67 3.18 -2.47
CA ARG A 202 -5.19 2.18 -3.42
C ARG A 202 -5.26 2.76 -4.82
N VAL A 203 -5.95 3.89 -4.96
CA VAL A 203 -6.16 4.57 -6.25
C VAL A 203 -4.82 4.99 -6.86
N GLY A 204 -3.88 5.47 -6.06
CA GLY A 204 -2.51 5.80 -6.50
C GLY A 204 -1.66 4.61 -6.97
N ARG A 205 -2.21 3.40 -7.12
CA ARG A 205 -1.56 2.29 -7.84
C ARG A 205 -1.69 2.43 -9.35
N THR A 206 -2.70 3.13 -9.84
CA THR A 206 -2.85 3.49 -11.25
C THR A 206 -2.50 4.96 -11.49
N GLY A 207 -2.53 5.42 -12.71
CA GLY A 207 -2.27 6.83 -13.08
C GLY A 207 -0.85 7.32 -12.79
N ARG A 208 0.15 6.42 -12.71
CA ARG A 208 1.54 6.74 -12.42
C ARG A 208 2.30 7.17 -13.67
N ASN A 209 3.36 7.96 -13.47
CA ASN A 209 4.27 8.41 -14.54
C ASN A 209 3.54 9.16 -15.68
N GLY A 210 2.47 9.90 -15.35
CA GLY A 210 1.70 10.68 -16.35
C GLY A 210 0.78 9.84 -17.21
N LEU A 211 0.61 8.55 -16.91
CA LEU A 211 -0.37 7.69 -17.59
C LEU A 211 -1.77 7.92 -16.99
N SER A 212 -2.80 7.69 -17.81
CA SER A 212 -4.19 7.66 -17.33
C SER A 212 -4.47 6.37 -16.54
N GLY A 213 -5.43 6.45 -15.63
CA GLY A 213 -5.87 5.31 -14.84
C GLY A 213 -7.37 5.37 -14.57
N THR A 214 -7.95 4.25 -14.16
CA THR A 214 -9.35 4.13 -13.75
C THR A 214 -9.45 3.51 -12.36
N ALA A 215 -10.32 4.07 -11.49
CA ALA A 215 -10.54 3.57 -10.15
C ALA A 215 -12.04 3.54 -9.78
#